data_27f94657e1c467aa4996a7455e18c778
#
_entry.id   27f94657e1c467aa4996a7455e18c778
#
_cell.length_a   1.000
_cell.length_b   1.000
_cell.length_c   1.000
_cell.angle_alpha   90.00
_cell.angle_beta   90.00
_cell.angle_gamma   90.00
#
_symmetry.space_group_name_H-M   'P 1'
#
loop_
_entity.id
_entity.type
_entity.pdbx_description
1 polymer ?
#
loop_
_entity_poly.entity_id
_entity_poly.type
_entity_poly.pdbx_seq_one_letter_code
_entity_poly.pdbx_strand_id
1 'polypeptide(L)'
;MKKHGIRKTNLQLMLQIDAFKAYARQHQANIWRELARRLEAPSNNYAKVNLSRLNRHTTSGDVVIVAGKVLGAGSIDHSISIGASSFSESARSKILTAGGTILSLDEIAHESPKGSHVKIIR
;
A
#
# COMPACT_ATOMS: atom_id res chain seq x y z
N MET A 1 -30.56 -5.03 -5.43
CA MET A 1 -29.79 -5.20 -5.43
C MET A 1 -29.24 -5.20 -5.33
N LYS A 2 -29.09 -5.03 -5.40
CA LYS A 2 -28.37 -5.10 -5.41
C LYS A 2 -27.69 -5.26 -4.96
N LYS A 3 -27.67 -5.29 -4.77
CA LYS A 3 -26.87 -5.45 -4.43
C LYS A 3 -26.18 -5.84 -4.22
N HIS A 4 -26.29 -5.79 -4.25
CA HIS A 4 -25.44 -6.20 -4.19
C HIS A 4 -24.93 -6.76 -3.21
N GLY A 5 -25.26 -7.40 -3.16
CA GLY A 5 -24.90 -8.09 -1.95
C GLY A 5 -23.45 -7.85 -1.61
N ILE A 6 -23.12 -7.90 -0.32
CA ILE A 6 -21.75 -7.74 0.11
C ILE A 6 -20.94 -8.94 -0.34
N ARG A 7 -19.93 -8.72 -1.14
CA ARG A 7 -19.05 -9.77 -1.63
C ARG A 7 -17.96 -10.07 -0.59
N LYS A 8 -17.35 -11.25 -0.70
CA LYS A 8 -16.25 -11.62 0.21
C LYS A 8 -15.13 -10.59 0.22
N THR A 9 -14.76 -10.08 -0.95
CA THR A 9 -13.72 -9.08 -1.06
C THR A 9 -14.09 -7.80 -0.32
N ASN A 10 -15.35 -7.41 -0.37
CA ASN A 10 -15.81 -6.23 0.35
C ASN A 10 -15.73 -6.44 1.86
N LEU A 11 -16.11 -7.62 2.34
CA LEU A 11 -16.03 -7.94 3.75
C LEU A 11 -14.58 -7.94 4.22
N GLN A 12 -13.69 -8.57 3.46
CA GLN A 12 -12.27 -8.59 3.80
C GLN A 12 -11.69 -7.17 3.85
N LEU A 13 -12.08 -6.33 2.89
CA LEU A 13 -11.63 -4.94 2.86
C LEU A 13 -12.14 -4.18 4.09
N MET A 14 -13.39 -4.37 4.47
CA MET A 14 -13.95 -3.73 5.65
C MET A 14 -13.18 -4.12 6.91
N LEU A 15 -12.87 -5.41 7.05
CA LEU A 15 -12.09 -5.89 8.18
C LEU A 15 -10.68 -5.31 8.19
N GLN A 16 -10.07 -5.19 7.02
CA GLN A 16 -8.75 -4.58 6.88
C GLN A 16 -8.77 -3.11 7.27
N ILE A 17 -9.78 -2.37 6.82
CA ILE A 17 -9.94 -0.96 7.16
C ILE A 17 -10.10 -0.80 8.68
N ASP A 18 -10.94 -1.63 9.30
CA ASP A 18 -11.15 -1.58 10.74
C ASP A 18 -9.87 -1.90 11.49
N ALA A 19 -9.09 -2.86 10.99
CA ALA A 19 -7.81 -3.21 11.61
C ALA A 19 -6.83 -2.04 11.56
N PHE A 20 -6.76 -1.33 10.44
CA PHE A 20 -5.87 -0.16 10.35
C PHE A 20 -6.33 0.98 11.26
N LYS A 21 -7.64 1.18 11.41
CA LYS A 21 -8.15 2.18 12.37
C LYS A 21 -7.77 1.81 13.80
N ALA A 22 -7.88 0.52 14.14
CA ALA A 22 -7.47 0.04 15.46
C ALA A 22 -5.96 0.22 15.68
N TYR A 23 -5.16 -0.08 14.68
CA TYR A 23 -3.71 0.13 14.72
C TYR A 23 -3.37 1.60 14.98
N ALA A 24 -4.07 2.51 14.27
CA ALA A 24 -3.85 3.94 14.44
C ALA A 24 -4.10 4.38 15.88
N ARG A 25 -5.15 3.87 16.49
CA ARG A 25 -5.47 4.19 17.88
C ARG A 25 -4.46 3.56 18.85
N GLN A 26 -4.16 2.29 18.63
CA GLN A 26 -3.31 1.50 19.52
C GLN A 26 -1.88 2.02 19.56
N HIS A 27 -1.37 2.43 18.41
CA HIS A 27 0.02 2.88 18.29
C HIS A 27 0.16 4.39 18.15
N GLN A 28 -0.95 5.12 18.21
CA GLN A 28 -0.96 6.59 18.02
C GLN A 28 -0.27 6.97 16.71
N ALA A 29 -0.58 6.23 15.66
CA ALA A 29 0.07 6.35 14.36
C ALA A 29 -0.93 6.78 13.30
N ASN A 30 -0.94 8.06 12.97
CA ASN A 30 -1.90 8.63 12.02
C ASN A 30 -1.79 8.05 10.62
N ILE A 31 -0.63 7.49 10.26
CA ILE A 31 -0.45 6.91 8.93
C ILE A 31 -1.46 5.78 8.67
N TRP A 32 -1.76 4.97 9.68
CA TRP A 32 -2.72 3.87 9.50
C TRP A 32 -4.13 4.38 9.38
N ARG A 33 -4.45 5.49 10.04
CA ARG A 33 -5.75 6.16 9.85
C ARG A 33 -5.87 6.72 8.43
N GLU A 34 -4.81 7.33 7.94
CA GLU A 34 -4.81 7.87 6.58
C GLU A 34 -4.95 6.74 5.55
N LEU A 35 -4.25 5.62 5.76
CA LEU A 35 -4.38 4.46 4.89
C LEU A 35 -5.82 3.93 4.89
N ALA A 36 -6.41 3.79 6.08
CA ALA A 36 -7.79 3.34 6.19
C ALA A 36 -8.74 4.27 5.43
N ARG A 37 -8.56 5.58 5.58
CA ARG A 37 -9.39 6.57 4.89
C ARG A 37 -9.30 6.43 3.37
N ARG A 38 -8.10 6.20 2.86
CA ARG A 38 -7.90 6.02 1.41
C ARG A 38 -8.56 4.74 0.90
N LEU A 39 -8.53 3.68 1.70
CA LEU A 39 -9.16 2.41 1.34
C LEU A 39 -10.69 2.47 1.43
N GLU A 40 -11.25 3.41 2.20
CA GLU A 40 -12.69 3.61 2.26
C GLU A 40 -13.24 4.29 1.00
N ALA A 41 -12.40 4.94 0.22
CA ALA A 41 -12.84 5.59 -1.01
C ALA A 41 -13.26 4.53 -2.04
N PRO A 42 -14.11 4.88 -3.02
CA PRO A 42 -14.42 3.97 -4.10
C PRO A 42 -13.13 3.47 -4.78
N SER A 43 -13.12 2.20 -5.18
CA SER A 43 -11.90 1.58 -5.71
C SER A 43 -11.38 2.28 -6.97
N ASN A 44 -12.24 2.92 -7.74
CA ASN A 44 -11.78 3.66 -8.91
C ASN A 44 -11.02 4.94 -8.55
N ASN A 45 -11.05 5.33 -7.28
CA ASN A 45 -10.26 6.46 -6.77
C ASN A 45 -8.97 6.00 -6.10
N TYR A 46 -8.70 4.71 -6.08
CA TYR A 46 -7.45 4.21 -5.54
C TYR A 46 -6.27 4.69 -6.37
N ALA A 47 -5.14 4.89 -5.70
CA ALA A 47 -3.92 5.32 -6.37
C ALA A 47 -3.47 4.29 -7.42
N LYS A 48 -2.92 4.81 -8.51
CA LYS A 48 -2.24 4.00 -9.52
C LYS A 48 -0.89 4.65 -9.72
N VAL A 49 0.15 3.99 -9.24
CA VAL A 49 1.48 4.59 -9.15
C VAL A 49 2.45 3.78 -9.99
N ASN A 50 3.09 4.42 -10.95
CA ASN A 50 4.13 3.80 -11.76
C ASN A 50 5.47 3.81 -11.06
N LEU A 51 6.34 2.89 -11.44
CA LEU A 51 7.68 2.80 -10.86
C LEU A 51 8.49 4.07 -11.04
N SER A 52 8.31 4.79 -12.15
CA SER A 52 9.01 6.05 -12.36
C SER A 52 8.72 7.06 -11.25
N ARG A 53 7.46 7.08 -10.78
CA ARG A 53 7.09 7.97 -9.69
C ARG A 53 7.71 7.52 -8.37
N LEU A 54 7.67 6.21 -8.09
CA LEU A 54 8.29 5.67 -6.89
C LEU A 54 9.79 5.96 -6.90
N ASN A 55 10.43 5.81 -8.05
CA ASN A 55 11.86 6.04 -8.16
C ASN A 55 12.25 7.48 -7.82
N ARG A 56 11.41 8.44 -8.23
CA ARG A 56 11.67 9.86 -7.97
C ARG A 56 11.45 10.28 -6.52
N HIS A 57 10.57 9.58 -5.81
CA HIS A 57 10.11 10.01 -4.48
C HIS A 57 10.66 9.16 -3.35
N THR A 58 11.57 8.23 -3.64
CA THR A 58 12.12 7.33 -2.63
C THR A 58 13.63 7.27 -2.74
N THR A 59 14.24 6.83 -1.66
CA THR A 59 15.67 6.52 -1.61
C THR A 59 15.83 5.08 -1.13
N SER A 60 17.03 4.54 -1.28
CA SER A 60 17.33 3.17 -0.90
C SER A 60 16.99 2.93 0.57
N GLY A 61 16.29 1.85 0.83
CA GLY A 61 15.89 1.47 2.18
C GLY A 61 14.55 2.04 2.64
N ASP A 62 13.92 2.90 1.86
CA ASP A 62 12.62 3.46 2.23
C ASP A 62 11.55 2.39 2.32
N VAL A 63 10.58 2.62 3.20
CA VAL A 63 9.37 1.80 3.34
C VAL A 63 8.19 2.62 2.86
N VAL A 64 7.46 2.08 1.89
CA VAL A 64 6.44 2.83 1.15
C VAL A 64 5.13 2.07 1.15
N ILE A 65 4.04 2.81 1.23
CA ILE A 65 2.68 2.27 1.08
C ILE A 65 2.00 2.96 -0.09
N VAL A 66 1.31 2.17 -0.90
CA VAL A 66 0.43 2.67 -1.95
C VAL A 66 -0.96 2.11 -1.70
N ALA A 67 -1.92 2.99 -1.44
CA ALA A 67 -3.32 2.58 -1.26
C ALA A 67 -3.95 2.40 -2.65
N GLY A 68 -3.52 1.35 -3.34
CA GLY A 68 -3.94 1.08 -4.69
C GLY A 68 -2.99 0.15 -5.41
N LYS A 69 -2.78 0.40 -6.70
CA LYS A 69 -2.02 -0.49 -7.55
C LYS A 69 -0.69 0.12 -7.96
N VAL A 70 0.35 -0.69 -7.92
CA VAL A 70 1.67 -0.32 -8.42
C VAL A 70 1.83 -0.89 -9.83
N LEU A 71 2.16 -0.02 -10.76
CA LEU A 71 2.28 -0.34 -12.18
C LEU A 71 3.73 -0.25 -12.61
N GLY A 72 4.08 -0.97 -13.69
CA GLY A 72 5.47 -1.18 -14.06
C GLY A 72 6.08 -0.19 -15.03
N ALA A 73 5.40 0.92 -15.36
CA ALA A 73 5.98 1.89 -16.27
C ALA A 73 7.18 2.60 -15.62
N GLY A 74 8.26 2.71 -16.38
CA GLY A 74 9.51 3.26 -15.89
C GLY A 74 10.37 2.19 -15.23
N SER A 75 11.30 2.63 -14.41
CA SER A 75 12.21 1.73 -13.73
C SER A 75 12.47 2.22 -12.31
N ILE A 76 13.00 1.31 -11.50
CA ILE A 76 13.47 1.65 -10.16
C ILE A 76 14.89 1.14 -10.03
N ASP A 77 15.79 1.99 -9.53
CA ASP A 77 17.21 1.72 -9.50
C ASP A 77 17.77 1.54 -8.09
N HIS A 78 16.91 1.46 -7.11
CA HIS A 78 17.32 1.25 -5.71
C HIS A 78 16.29 0.37 -5.01
N SER A 79 16.70 -0.22 -3.89
CA SER A 79 15.82 -1.15 -3.16
C SER A 79 14.93 -0.39 -2.19
N ILE A 80 13.64 -0.73 -2.22
CA ILE A 80 12.66 -0.23 -1.25
C ILE A 80 11.80 -1.40 -0.78
N SER A 81 11.16 -1.23 0.36
CA SER A 81 10.11 -2.14 0.81
C SER A 81 8.77 -1.48 0.51
N ILE A 82 7.92 -2.16 -0.21
CA ILE A 82 6.69 -1.53 -0.67
C ILE A 82 5.48 -2.44 -0.44
N GLY A 83 4.44 -1.88 0.17
CA GLY A 83 3.16 -2.53 0.34
C GLY A 83 2.10 -1.82 -0.48
N ALA A 84 1.22 -2.58 -1.10
CA ALA A 84 0.13 -2.05 -1.90
C ALA A 84 -1.02 -3.02 -1.92
N SER A 85 -2.16 -2.56 -2.45
CA SER A 85 -3.31 -3.43 -2.65
C SER A 85 -3.02 -4.47 -3.73
N SER A 86 -2.30 -4.10 -4.78
CA SER A 86 -1.90 -5.03 -5.83
C SER A 86 -0.70 -4.48 -6.60
N PHE A 87 -0.06 -5.38 -7.35
CA PHE A 87 1.09 -5.05 -8.18
C PHE A 87 0.89 -5.68 -9.56
N SER A 88 1.24 -4.97 -10.63
CA SER A 88 1.32 -5.60 -11.94
C SER A 88 2.53 -6.55 -11.96
N GLU A 89 2.53 -7.52 -12.87
CA GLU A 89 3.65 -8.45 -12.98
C GLU A 89 4.95 -7.73 -13.28
N SER A 90 4.94 -6.75 -14.17
CA SER A 90 6.17 -6.04 -14.52
C SER A 90 6.67 -5.20 -13.34
N ALA A 91 5.77 -4.60 -12.56
CA ALA A 91 6.17 -3.86 -11.36
C ALA A 91 6.84 -4.80 -10.36
N ARG A 92 6.21 -5.95 -10.10
CA ARG A 92 6.74 -6.95 -9.19
C ARG A 92 8.14 -7.39 -9.59
N SER A 93 8.29 -7.73 -10.86
CA SER A 93 9.57 -8.19 -11.38
C SER A 93 10.67 -7.13 -11.24
N LYS A 94 10.38 -5.89 -11.60
CA LYS A 94 11.36 -4.81 -11.54
C LYS A 94 11.74 -4.46 -10.12
N ILE A 95 10.78 -4.46 -9.19
CA ILE A 95 11.07 -4.18 -7.78
C ILE A 95 12.00 -5.25 -7.21
N LEU A 96 11.68 -6.52 -7.46
CA LEU A 96 12.49 -7.62 -6.96
C LEU A 96 13.90 -7.63 -7.59
N THR A 97 13.99 -7.31 -8.86
CA THR A 97 15.28 -7.24 -9.55
C THR A 97 16.15 -6.14 -8.96
N ALA A 98 15.55 -5.04 -8.50
CA ALA A 98 16.29 -3.95 -7.85
C ALA A 98 16.64 -4.25 -6.39
N GLY A 99 16.35 -5.45 -5.91
CA GLY A 99 16.64 -5.85 -4.54
C GLY A 99 15.58 -5.44 -3.54
N GLY A 100 14.43 -4.97 -4.01
CA GLY A 100 13.34 -4.54 -3.13
C GLY A 100 12.53 -5.69 -2.58
N THR A 101 11.67 -5.36 -1.63
CA THR A 101 10.77 -6.32 -0.99
C THR A 101 9.32 -5.90 -1.23
N ILE A 102 8.50 -6.86 -1.61
CA ILE A 102 7.06 -6.65 -1.83
C ILE A 102 6.31 -7.24 -0.65
N LEU A 103 5.45 -6.42 -0.06
CA LEU A 103 4.68 -6.81 1.11
C LEU A 103 3.21 -6.48 0.88
N SER A 104 2.33 -7.14 1.63
CA SER A 104 0.95 -6.70 1.72
C SER A 104 0.87 -5.49 2.64
N LEU A 105 -0.24 -4.77 2.56
CA LEU A 105 -0.46 -3.63 3.47
C LEU A 105 -0.46 -4.10 4.92
N ASP A 106 -1.05 -5.26 5.20
CA ASP A 106 -1.09 -5.83 6.54
C ASP A 106 0.31 -6.15 7.05
N GLU A 107 1.15 -6.70 6.18
CA GLU A 107 2.52 -7.03 6.56
C GLU A 107 3.34 -5.80 6.93
N ILE A 108 3.18 -4.70 6.19
CA ILE A 108 3.87 -3.46 6.52
C ILE A 108 3.41 -2.93 7.87
N ALA A 109 2.11 -2.94 8.12
CA ALA A 109 1.58 -2.48 9.41
C ALA A 109 2.12 -3.33 10.56
N HIS A 110 2.22 -4.64 10.33
CA HIS A 110 2.73 -5.55 11.36
C HIS A 110 4.21 -5.31 11.65
N GLU A 111 5.00 -5.05 10.60
CA GLU A 111 6.44 -4.82 10.77
C GLU A 111 6.77 -3.45 11.30
N SER A 112 5.94 -2.45 10.99
CA SER A 112 6.21 -1.07 11.38
C SER A 112 4.97 -0.45 12.02
N PRO A 113 4.56 -0.95 13.19
CA PRO A 113 3.27 -0.52 13.78
C PRO A 113 3.21 0.98 14.08
N LYS A 114 4.33 1.58 14.41
CA LYS A 114 4.36 3.02 14.69
C LYS A 114 4.38 3.88 13.43
N GLY A 115 4.75 3.30 12.29
CA GLY A 115 4.71 3.97 10.99
C GLY A 115 5.63 5.16 10.84
N SER A 116 6.61 5.34 11.72
CA SER A 116 7.42 6.56 11.75
C SER A 116 8.34 6.72 10.53
N HIS A 117 8.67 5.62 9.86
CA HIS A 117 9.53 5.64 8.68
C HIS A 117 8.79 5.24 7.42
N VAL A 118 7.46 5.19 7.47
CA VAL A 118 6.64 4.73 6.35
C VAL A 118 6.08 5.93 5.61
N LYS A 119 6.20 5.91 4.29
CA LYS A 119 5.65 6.97 3.42
C LYS A 119 4.45 6.45 2.67
N ILE A 120 3.42 7.28 2.53
CA ILE A 120 2.31 6.98 1.63
C ILE A 120 2.54 7.75 0.33
N ILE A 121 2.53 7.03 -0.78
CA ILE A 121 2.70 7.63 -2.12
C ILE A 121 1.45 7.38 -2.94
N ARG A 122 1.07 8.36 -3.74
CA ARG A 122 -0.08 8.30 -4.63
C ARG A 122 0.21 8.97 -5.97
#